data_767fc14986625a4e6634f739eae0d886
#
_entry.id   767fc14986625a4e6634f739eae0d886
#
_cell.length_a   1.000
_cell.length_b   1.000
_cell.length_c   1.000
_cell.angle_alpha   90.00
_cell.angle_beta   90.00
_cell.angle_gamma   90.00
#
_symmetry.space_group_name_H-M   'P 1'
#
loop_
_entity.id
_entity.type
_entity.pdbx_description
1 polymer ?
#
loop_
_entity_poly.entity_id
_entity_poly.type
_entity_poly.pdbx_seq_one_letter_code
_entity_poly.pdbx_strand_id
1 'polypeptide(L)'
;VVGSSGAGKSTLIKLILRELTATQGEVSVNGYNLNKLKSRNIPKLRRTIGVVFQDFRLIPNLTVYDNVAFALRAIDAPTKYIRTRVPYVISLVGLATKAKSYPNDLSGGEQQRVALARALVNDPKLIIADEPTGNIDPERSYEIVDLLRGINGCGTTVLMVTHQHDLVKYYGGRIININTGSIVFDERILGIDERMPGAYGGQDESSEL
;
A
#
# COMPACT_ATOMS: atom_id res chain seq x y z
N VAL A 1 8.40 7.83 -0.16
CA VAL A 1 8.48 9.27 -0.46
C VAL A 1 8.22 10.03 0.83
N VAL A 2 9.12 10.94 1.17
CA VAL A 2 9.04 11.75 2.39
C VAL A 2 8.99 13.25 2.04
N GLY A 3 8.62 14.08 2.99
CA GLY A 3 8.58 15.55 2.85
C GLY A 3 7.57 16.19 3.80
N SER A 4 7.70 17.49 4.02
CA SER A 4 6.80 18.26 4.88
C SER A 4 5.36 18.30 4.33
N SER A 5 4.41 18.73 5.15
CA SER A 5 3.04 19.01 4.68
C SER A 5 3.09 20.07 3.57
N GLY A 6 2.29 19.90 2.52
CA GLY A 6 2.31 20.80 1.37
C GLY A 6 3.48 20.65 0.40
N ALA A 7 4.43 19.73 0.64
CA ALA A 7 5.61 19.55 -0.22
C ALA A 7 5.30 19.08 -1.65
N GLY A 8 4.08 18.60 -1.94
CA GLY A 8 3.69 18.10 -3.27
C GLY A 8 3.46 16.59 -3.34
N LYS A 9 3.56 15.87 -2.21
CA LYS A 9 3.37 14.39 -2.15
C LYS A 9 2.02 13.94 -2.71
N SER A 10 0.93 14.57 -2.28
CA SER A 10 -0.43 14.27 -2.79
C SER A 10 -0.61 14.66 -4.26
N THR A 11 0.11 15.69 -4.74
CA THR A 11 0.13 16.05 -6.16
C THR A 11 0.79 14.96 -6.99
N LEU A 12 1.90 14.38 -6.51
CA LEU A 12 2.55 13.23 -7.14
C LEU A 12 1.57 12.05 -7.27
N ILE A 13 0.87 11.70 -6.17
CA ILE A 13 -0.14 10.63 -6.21
C ILE A 13 -1.23 10.91 -7.25
N LYS A 14 -1.77 12.14 -7.27
CA LYS A 14 -2.80 12.55 -8.24
C LYS A 14 -2.31 12.49 -9.69
N LEU A 15 -1.04 12.80 -9.95
CA LEU A 15 -0.42 12.63 -11.26
C LEU A 15 -0.34 11.16 -11.65
N ILE A 16 0.13 10.28 -10.74
CA ILE A 16 0.22 8.83 -10.99
C ILE A 16 -1.17 8.23 -11.27
N LEU A 17 -2.20 8.65 -10.55
CA LEU A 17 -3.58 8.21 -10.73
C LEU A 17 -4.27 8.86 -11.94
N ARG A 18 -3.59 9.79 -12.64
CA ARG A 18 -4.16 10.56 -13.75
C ARG A 18 -5.41 11.35 -13.32
N GLU A 19 -5.43 11.86 -12.11
CA GLU A 19 -6.39 12.86 -11.63
C GLU A 19 -5.95 14.27 -12.03
N LEU A 20 -4.64 14.49 -12.10
CA LEU A 20 -4.00 15.66 -12.65
C LEU A 20 -3.19 15.29 -13.90
N THR A 21 -2.96 16.25 -14.76
CA THR A 21 -2.10 16.14 -15.95
C THR A 21 -0.81 16.92 -15.70
N ALA A 22 0.33 16.36 -16.07
CA ALA A 22 1.59 17.07 -16.02
C ALA A 22 1.56 18.26 -17.01
N THR A 23 1.97 19.44 -16.54
CA THR A 23 2.06 20.67 -17.36
C THR A 23 3.26 20.60 -18.29
N GLN A 24 4.36 20.00 -17.82
CA GLN A 24 5.60 19.81 -18.56
C GLN A 24 6.20 18.44 -18.25
N GLY A 25 7.06 17.95 -19.10
CA GLY A 25 7.70 16.64 -18.95
C GLY A 25 6.77 15.48 -19.29
N GLU A 26 7.23 14.26 -19.02
CA GLU A 26 6.48 13.03 -19.29
C GLU A 26 6.34 12.20 -18.00
N VAL A 27 5.15 11.61 -17.81
CA VAL A 27 4.88 10.67 -16.70
C VAL A 27 4.53 9.32 -17.29
N SER A 28 5.25 8.27 -16.86
CA SER A 28 4.98 6.89 -17.24
C SER A 28 4.75 6.02 -16.00
N VAL A 29 3.68 5.24 -16.00
CA VAL A 29 3.31 4.35 -14.88
C VAL A 29 2.85 3.01 -15.45
N ASN A 30 3.45 1.90 -14.96
CA ASN A 30 3.12 0.55 -15.39
C ASN A 30 3.10 0.36 -16.93
N GLY A 31 3.96 1.06 -17.66
CA GLY A 31 4.02 1.05 -19.13
C GLY A 31 3.03 1.98 -19.84
N TYR A 32 2.19 2.73 -19.10
CA TYR A 32 1.31 3.73 -19.67
C TYR A 32 1.98 5.11 -19.66
N ASN A 33 2.14 5.75 -20.83
CA ASN A 33 2.48 7.17 -20.90
C ASN A 33 1.22 8.00 -20.59
N LEU A 34 1.21 8.65 -19.41
CA LEU A 34 0.02 9.33 -18.90
C LEU A 34 -0.34 10.59 -19.69
N ASN A 35 0.64 11.25 -20.31
CA ASN A 35 0.40 12.44 -21.12
C ASN A 35 -0.40 12.11 -22.39
N LYS A 36 -0.16 10.92 -22.96
CA LYS A 36 -0.82 10.43 -24.20
C LYS A 36 -2.04 9.55 -23.90
N LEU A 37 -2.34 9.27 -22.61
CA LEU A 37 -3.41 8.36 -22.23
C LEU A 37 -4.80 8.98 -22.45
N LYS A 38 -5.59 8.36 -23.34
CA LYS A 38 -6.98 8.77 -23.60
C LYS A 38 -7.85 8.47 -22.38
N SER A 39 -8.84 9.32 -22.07
CA SER A 39 -9.72 9.21 -20.90
C SER A 39 -10.38 7.82 -20.77
N ARG A 40 -10.80 7.19 -21.87
CA ARG A 40 -11.37 5.82 -21.88
C ARG A 40 -10.41 4.73 -21.39
N ASN A 41 -9.11 4.99 -21.35
CA ASN A 41 -8.09 4.04 -20.89
C ASN A 41 -7.63 4.30 -19.45
N ILE A 42 -8.05 5.40 -18.81
CA ILE A 42 -7.73 5.70 -17.40
C ILE A 42 -8.21 4.56 -16.47
N PRO A 43 -9.42 3.99 -16.64
CA PRO A 43 -9.82 2.85 -15.82
C PRO A 43 -8.89 1.63 -15.95
N LYS A 44 -8.32 1.39 -17.14
CA LYS A 44 -7.36 0.29 -17.36
C LYS A 44 -6.06 0.51 -16.57
N LEU A 45 -5.54 1.74 -16.58
CA LEU A 45 -4.39 2.13 -15.77
C LEU A 45 -4.71 1.91 -14.27
N ARG A 46 -5.82 2.47 -13.77
CA ARG A 46 -6.18 2.42 -12.34
C ARG A 46 -6.39 1.01 -11.83
N ARG A 47 -6.83 0.07 -12.67
CA ARG A 47 -6.92 -1.37 -12.33
C ARG A 47 -5.56 -2.01 -12.03
N THR A 48 -4.46 -1.43 -12.53
CA THR A 48 -3.09 -1.90 -12.26
C THR A 48 -2.47 -1.29 -11.00
N ILE A 49 -3.21 -0.42 -10.30
CA ILE A 49 -2.75 0.33 -9.14
C ILE A 49 -3.68 0.06 -7.98
N GLY A 50 -3.13 -0.39 -6.85
CA GLY A 50 -3.83 -0.42 -5.56
C GLY A 50 -3.55 0.88 -4.80
N VAL A 51 -4.56 1.45 -4.14
CA VAL A 51 -4.39 2.65 -3.32
C VAL A 51 -4.87 2.38 -1.90
N VAL A 52 -4.04 2.71 -0.94
CA VAL A 52 -4.32 2.67 0.50
C VAL A 52 -4.23 4.09 1.02
N PHE A 53 -5.30 4.58 1.61
CA PHE A 53 -5.42 5.95 2.14
C PHE A 53 -5.27 5.96 3.65
N GLN A 54 -4.87 7.11 4.20
CA GLN A 54 -4.75 7.32 5.64
C GLN A 54 -6.09 7.15 6.39
N ASP A 55 -7.21 7.56 5.77
CA ASP A 55 -8.56 7.50 6.32
C ASP A 55 -9.32 6.20 5.97
N PHE A 56 -8.58 5.16 5.58
CA PHE A 56 -9.04 3.81 5.18
C PHE A 56 -10.06 3.79 4.04
N ARG A 57 -10.97 4.73 3.96
CA ARG A 57 -12.08 4.85 2.99
C ARG A 57 -12.87 3.55 2.84
N LEU A 58 -13.14 2.90 3.95
CA LEU A 58 -14.02 1.73 3.97
C LEU A 58 -15.49 2.17 3.83
N ILE A 59 -16.29 1.31 3.20
CA ILE A 59 -17.74 1.51 3.08
C ILE A 59 -18.37 0.98 4.36
N PRO A 60 -18.96 1.84 5.23
CA PRO A 60 -19.36 1.45 6.60
C PRO A 60 -20.41 0.36 6.65
N ASN A 61 -21.33 0.33 5.67
CA ASN A 61 -22.45 -0.59 5.61
C ASN A 61 -22.11 -1.91 4.88
N LEU A 62 -20.86 -2.13 4.53
CA LEU A 62 -20.36 -3.37 3.93
C LEU A 62 -19.46 -4.11 4.92
N THR A 63 -19.57 -5.44 4.91
CA THR A 63 -18.64 -6.30 5.67
C THR A 63 -17.22 -6.17 5.16
N VAL A 64 -16.24 -6.70 5.90
CA VAL A 64 -14.85 -6.84 5.43
C VAL A 64 -14.82 -7.54 4.07
N TYR A 65 -15.52 -8.66 3.94
CA TYR A 65 -15.62 -9.40 2.68
C TYR A 65 -16.17 -8.52 1.55
N ASP A 66 -17.26 -7.80 1.79
CA ASP A 66 -17.89 -6.99 0.76
C ASP A 66 -17.09 -5.74 0.41
N ASN A 67 -16.37 -5.14 1.35
CA ASN A 67 -15.43 -4.05 1.10
C ASN A 67 -14.32 -4.48 0.12
N VAL A 68 -13.77 -5.67 0.32
CA VAL A 68 -12.74 -6.22 -0.58
C VAL A 68 -13.34 -6.65 -1.91
N ALA A 69 -14.50 -7.34 -1.89
CA ALA A 69 -15.19 -7.79 -3.09
C ALA A 69 -15.64 -6.63 -3.99
N PHE A 70 -15.92 -5.46 -3.40
CA PHE A 70 -16.35 -4.27 -4.13
C PHE A 70 -15.38 -3.89 -5.25
N ALA A 71 -14.06 -3.98 -5.01
CA ALA A 71 -13.06 -3.65 -6.02
C ALA A 71 -13.11 -4.59 -7.24
N LEU A 72 -13.41 -5.88 -7.03
CA LEU A 72 -13.59 -6.85 -8.12
C LEU A 72 -14.94 -6.69 -8.83
N ARG A 73 -16.01 -6.39 -8.08
CA ARG A 73 -17.34 -6.12 -8.67
C ARG A 73 -17.30 -4.88 -9.57
N ALA A 74 -16.55 -3.85 -9.16
CA ALA A 74 -16.40 -2.62 -9.95
C ALA A 74 -15.73 -2.81 -11.33
N ILE A 75 -15.12 -3.96 -11.55
CA ILE A 75 -14.48 -4.32 -12.83
C ILE A 75 -15.19 -5.49 -13.54
N ASP A 76 -16.39 -5.84 -13.08
CA ASP A 76 -17.20 -6.96 -13.60
C ASP A 76 -16.47 -8.32 -13.55
N ALA A 77 -15.67 -8.55 -12.50
CA ALA A 77 -14.96 -9.82 -12.33
C ALA A 77 -15.95 -10.97 -12.14
N PRO A 78 -15.68 -12.16 -12.70
CA PRO A 78 -16.56 -13.33 -12.57
C PRO A 78 -16.80 -13.69 -11.09
N THR A 79 -18.04 -14.04 -10.73
CA THR A 79 -18.43 -14.40 -9.36
C THR A 79 -17.57 -15.56 -8.80
N LYS A 80 -17.21 -16.54 -9.65
CA LYS A 80 -16.34 -17.64 -9.26
C LYS A 80 -14.96 -17.13 -8.81
N TYR A 81 -14.39 -16.16 -9.52
CA TYR A 81 -13.11 -15.55 -9.15
C TYR A 81 -13.22 -14.76 -7.84
N ILE A 82 -14.29 -13.97 -7.65
CA ILE A 82 -14.53 -13.22 -6.40
C ILE A 82 -14.58 -14.18 -5.20
N ARG A 83 -15.30 -15.30 -5.32
CA ARG A 83 -15.46 -16.28 -4.22
C ARG A 83 -14.16 -16.96 -3.80
N THR A 84 -13.18 -17.05 -4.67
CA THR A 84 -11.86 -17.63 -4.34
C THR A 84 -10.85 -16.55 -3.94
N ARG A 85 -10.81 -15.43 -4.67
CA ARG A 85 -9.79 -14.40 -4.49
C ARG A 85 -9.98 -13.58 -3.23
N VAL A 86 -11.22 -13.21 -2.89
CA VAL A 86 -11.50 -12.35 -1.73
C VAL A 86 -11.11 -13.03 -0.41
N PRO A 87 -11.52 -14.28 -0.10
CA PRO A 87 -11.09 -14.97 1.12
C PRO A 87 -9.57 -15.13 1.19
N TYR A 88 -8.92 -15.42 0.06
CA TYR A 88 -7.47 -15.55 -0.01
C TYR A 88 -6.77 -14.25 0.43
N VAL A 89 -7.18 -13.11 -0.13
CA VAL A 89 -6.54 -11.82 0.21
C VAL A 89 -6.85 -11.38 1.63
N ILE A 90 -8.07 -11.63 2.14
CA ILE A 90 -8.43 -11.37 3.54
C ILE A 90 -7.57 -12.21 4.49
N SER A 91 -7.30 -13.47 4.15
CA SER A 91 -6.39 -14.33 4.92
C SER A 91 -4.96 -13.82 4.88
N LEU A 92 -4.50 -13.33 3.72
CA LEU A 92 -3.14 -12.80 3.55
C LEU A 92 -2.85 -11.61 4.49
N VAL A 93 -3.87 -10.77 4.77
CA VAL A 93 -3.74 -9.66 5.72
C VAL A 93 -4.12 -10.04 7.17
N GLY A 94 -4.32 -11.32 7.46
CA GLY A 94 -4.59 -11.82 8.82
C GLY A 94 -6.01 -11.56 9.34
N LEU A 95 -7.01 -11.36 8.46
CA LEU A 95 -8.38 -11.02 8.83
C LEU A 95 -9.41 -12.13 8.52
N ALA A 96 -8.98 -13.38 8.34
CA ALA A 96 -9.86 -14.50 7.96
C ALA A 96 -11.08 -14.65 8.90
N THR A 97 -10.89 -14.50 10.22
CA THR A 97 -11.94 -14.61 11.24
C THR A 97 -12.88 -13.40 11.28
N LYS A 98 -12.48 -12.28 10.70
CA LYS A 98 -13.21 -11.01 10.68
C LYS A 98 -13.95 -10.73 9.36
N ALA A 99 -13.99 -11.71 8.44
CA ALA A 99 -14.56 -11.52 7.09
C ALA A 99 -16.02 -11.02 7.10
N LYS A 100 -16.80 -11.35 8.15
CA LYS A 100 -18.20 -10.94 8.32
C LYS A 100 -18.39 -9.71 9.20
N SER A 101 -17.33 -9.18 9.83
CA SER A 101 -17.39 -7.97 10.66
C SER A 101 -17.59 -6.72 9.80
N TYR A 102 -18.14 -5.68 10.40
CA TYR A 102 -18.26 -4.36 9.78
C TYR A 102 -17.09 -3.46 10.18
N PRO A 103 -16.77 -2.40 9.41
CA PRO A 103 -15.69 -1.49 9.72
C PRO A 103 -15.72 -0.92 11.15
N ASN A 104 -16.90 -0.60 11.68
CA ASN A 104 -17.06 -0.05 13.02
C ASN A 104 -16.73 -1.05 14.15
N ASP A 105 -16.69 -2.35 13.84
CA ASP A 105 -16.34 -3.41 14.80
C ASP A 105 -14.82 -3.71 14.81
N LEU A 106 -14.04 -2.96 14.01
CA LEU A 106 -12.62 -3.18 13.80
C LEU A 106 -11.77 -2.08 14.43
N SER A 107 -10.60 -2.46 14.96
CA SER A 107 -9.56 -1.50 15.35
C SER A 107 -9.02 -0.76 14.11
N GLY A 108 -8.35 0.39 14.31
CA GLY A 108 -7.75 1.15 13.21
C GLY A 108 -6.75 0.33 12.39
N GLY A 109 -5.92 -0.49 13.03
CA GLY A 109 -5.00 -1.40 12.34
C GLY A 109 -5.72 -2.48 11.52
N GLU A 110 -6.84 -3.03 12.03
CA GLU A 110 -7.66 -3.98 11.27
C GLU A 110 -8.34 -3.30 10.07
N GLN A 111 -8.87 -2.08 10.25
CA GLN A 111 -9.43 -1.29 9.14
C GLN A 111 -8.41 -1.03 8.05
N GLN A 112 -7.17 -0.70 8.42
CA GLN A 112 -6.07 -0.51 7.48
C GLN A 112 -5.73 -1.79 6.72
N ARG A 113 -5.74 -2.95 7.40
CA ARG A 113 -5.55 -4.25 6.74
C ARG A 113 -6.69 -4.56 5.76
N VAL A 114 -7.92 -4.16 6.04
CA VAL A 114 -9.03 -4.26 5.07
C VAL A 114 -8.79 -3.36 3.86
N ALA A 115 -8.35 -2.12 4.06
CA ALA A 115 -8.01 -1.21 2.97
C ALA A 115 -6.86 -1.77 2.11
N LEU A 116 -5.84 -2.38 2.74
CA LEU A 116 -4.76 -3.05 2.05
C LEU A 116 -5.25 -4.29 1.27
N ALA A 117 -6.11 -5.13 1.85
CA ALA A 117 -6.73 -6.25 1.15
C ALA A 117 -7.51 -5.80 -0.08
N ARG A 118 -8.29 -4.72 0.04
CA ARG A 118 -9.02 -4.12 -1.09
C ARG A 118 -8.10 -3.61 -2.19
N ALA A 119 -6.95 -3.05 -1.82
CA ALA A 119 -5.94 -2.60 -2.78
C ALA A 119 -5.26 -3.77 -3.51
N LEU A 120 -5.07 -4.90 -2.83
CA LEU A 120 -4.39 -6.10 -3.34
C LEU A 120 -5.25 -7.00 -4.21
N VAL A 121 -6.57 -6.95 -4.07
CA VAL A 121 -7.46 -7.98 -4.64
C VAL A 121 -7.40 -8.08 -6.17
N ASN A 122 -7.03 -6.99 -6.85
CA ASN A 122 -6.88 -6.91 -8.31
C ASN A 122 -5.47 -7.28 -8.82
N ASP A 123 -4.60 -7.87 -8.01
CA ASP A 123 -3.19 -8.13 -8.38
C ASP A 123 -2.47 -6.89 -8.98
N PRO A 124 -2.39 -5.78 -8.24
CA PRO A 124 -1.83 -4.55 -8.77
C PRO A 124 -0.32 -4.70 -9.00
N LYS A 125 0.20 -4.00 -10.03
CA LYS A 125 1.64 -3.87 -10.28
C LYS A 125 2.28 -2.81 -9.39
N LEU A 126 1.48 -1.87 -8.89
CA LEU A 126 1.89 -0.77 -8.03
C LEU A 126 0.89 -0.61 -6.90
N ILE A 127 1.36 -0.54 -5.67
CA ILE A 127 0.58 -0.07 -4.52
C ILE A 127 1.09 1.31 -4.14
N ILE A 128 0.15 2.25 -3.98
CA ILE A 128 0.38 3.57 -3.41
C ILE A 128 -0.21 3.54 -2.00
N ALA A 129 0.64 3.71 -0.99
CA ALA A 129 0.24 3.81 0.41
C ALA A 129 0.46 5.24 0.88
N ASP A 130 -0.63 6.01 0.98
CA ASP A 130 -0.61 7.42 1.38
C ASP A 130 -0.85 7.50 2.89
N GLU A 131 0.22 7.79 3.65
CA GLU A 131 0.26 7.84 5.12
C GLU A 131 -0.40 6.60 5.77
N PRO A 132 0.01 5.36 5.40
CA PRO A 132 -0.73 4.14 5.75
C PRO A 132 -0.74 3.84 7.26
N THR A 133 0.04 4.57 8.04
CA THR A 133 0.20 4.41 9.49
C THR A 133 -0.27 5.63 10.28
N GLY A 134 -0.79 6.65 9.61
CA GLY A 134 -1.12 7.94 10.24
C GLY A 134 -2.23 7.89 11.30
N ASN A 135 -3.12 6.91 11.24
CA ASN A 135 -4.23 6.72 12.17
C ASN A 135 -4.11 5.42 13.01
N ILE A 136 -2.88 4.91 13.14
CA ILE A 136 -2.58 3.66 13.82
C ILE A 136 -1.55 3.94 14.92
N ASP A 137 -1.63 3.19 16.01
CA ASP A 137 -0.64 3.27 17.08
C ASP A 137 0.78 2.86 16.56
N PRO A 138 1.85 3.40 17.17
CA PRO A 138 3.21 3.19 16.68
C PRO A 138 3.62 1.71 16.58
N GLU A 139 3.23 0.87 17.55
CA GLU A 139 3.60 -0.55 17.56
C GLU A 139 3.01 -1.30 16.37
N ARG A 140 1.73 -1.03 16.05
CA ARG A 140 1.04 -1.64 14.91
C ARG A 140 1.43 -1.04 13.56
N SER A 141 2.05 0.13 13.58
CA SER A 141 2.57 0.76 12.35
C SER A 141 3.61 -0.12 11.67
N TYR A 142 4.48 -0.78 12.44
CA TYR A 142 5.46 -1.73 11.90
C TYR A 142 4.78 -2.92 11.21
N GLU A 143 3.72 -3.49 11.77
CA GLU A 143 2.99 -4.61 11.16
C GLU A 143 2.42 -4.26 9.77
N ILE A 144 1.95 -3.03 9.59
CA ILE A 144 1.45 -2.57 8.28
C ILE A 144 2.57 -2.43 7.27
N VAL A 145 3.73 -1.92 7.70
CA VAL A 145 4.89 -1.78 6.80
C VAL A 145 5.49 -3.15 6.49
N ASP A 146 5.52 -4.10 7.44
CA ASP A 146 5.92 -5.49 7.19
C ASP A 146 5.04 -6.16 6.15
N LEU A 147 3.72 -5.97 6.21
CA LEU A 147 2.80 -6.45 5.17
C LEU A 147 3.13 -5.83 3.80
N LEU A 148 3.36 -4.53 3.73
CA LEU A 148 3.74 -3.84 2.49
C LEU A 148 5.10 -4.36 1.95
N ARG A 149 6.05 -4.63 2.84
CA ARG A 149 7.36 -5.23 2.49
C ARG A 149 7.20 -6.65 1.95
N GLY A 150 6.38 -7.48 2.59
CA GLY A 150 6.04 -8.83 2.10
C GLY A 150 5.43 -8.80 0.71
N ILE A 151 4.52 -7.87 0.45
CA ILE A 151 3.89 -7.65 -0.86
C ILE A 151 4.95 -7.23 -1.89
N ASN A 152 5.87 -6.34 -1.52
CA ASN A 152 6.98 -5.93 -2.39
C ASN A 152 7.90 -7.11 -2.71
N GLY A 153 8.22 -7.96 -1.73
CA GLY A 153 8.98 -9.19 -1.93
C GLY A 153 8.35 -10.17 -2.92
N CYS A 154 7.02 -10.13 -3.08
CA CYS A 154 6.29 -10.89 -4.11
C CYS A 154 6.28 -10.23 -5.50
N GLY A 155 7.01 -9.12 -5.71
CA GLY A 155 7.18 -8.48 -7.02
C GLY A 155 6.25 -7.28 -7.29
N THR A 156 5.36 -6.91 -6.37
CA THR A 156 4.56 -5.68 -6.48
C THR A 156 5.40 -4.47 -6.09
N THR A 157 5.43 -3.43 -6.91
CA THR A 157 6.07 -2.16 -6.53
C THR A 157 5.25 -1.46 -5.44
N VAL A 158 5.92 -1.00 -4.37
CA VAL A 158 5.26 -0.24 -3.29
C VAL A 158 5.81 1.17 -3.25
N LEU A 159 4.93 2.15 -3.40
CA LEU A 159 5.21 3.57 -3.21
C LEU A 159 4.53 4.01 -1.90
N MET A 160 5.30 4.11 -0.82
CA MET A 160 4.81 4.63 0.45
C MET A 160 5.11 6.11 0.58
N VAL A 161 4.11 6.90 0.92
CA VAL A 161 4.23 8.30 1.30
C VAL A 161 4.06 8.38 2.81
N THR A 162 5.04 8.94 3.52
CA THR A 162 4.98 9.06 4.98
C THR A 162 5.83 10.22 5.48
N HIS A 163 5.50 10.73 6.64
CA HIS A 163 6.32 11.65 7.42
C HIS A 163 7.00 10.96 8.63
N GLN A 164 6.77 9.66 8.84
CA GLN A 164 7.35 8.89 9.94
C GLN A 164 8.79 8.48 9.61
N HIS A 165 9.75 9.30 10.01
CA HIS A 165 11.17 9.09 9.72
C HIS A 165 11.75 7.82 10.35
N ASP A 166 11.19 7.36 11.47
CA ASP A 166 11.67 6.17 12.17
C ASP A 166 11.39 4.90 11.35
N LEU A 167 10.21 4.79 10.74
CA LEU A 167 9.89 3.70 9.81
C LEU A 167 10.83 3.72 8.60
N VAL A 168 11.11 4.92 8.07
CA VAL A 168 12.01 5.06 6.91
C VAL A 168 13.42 4.62 7.26
N LYS A 169 13.93 4.96 8.44
CA LYS A 169 15.26 4.54 8.92
C LYS A 169 15.31 3.03 9.18
N TYR A 170 14.23 2.49 9.73
CA TYR A 170 14.17 1.06 10.08
C TYR A 170 14.15 0.17 8.83
N TYR A 171 13.26 0.45 7.88
CA TYR A 171 13.07 -0.39 6.70
C TYR A 171 14.01 -0.07 5.54
N GLY A 172 14.53 1.15 5.45
CA GLY A 172 15.37 1.57 4.33
C GLY A 172 14.63 1.61 2.99
N GLY A 173 15.35 1.34 1.92
CA GLY A 173 14.84 1.35 0.55
C GLY A 173 15.22 2.60 -0.23
N ARG A 174 14.57 2.84 -1.39
CA ARG A 174 14.75 4.08 -2.15
C ARG A 174 13.94 5.20 -1.51
N ILE A 175 14.61 6.22 -1.04
CA ILE A 175 14.01 7.37 -0.36
C ILE A 175 14.06 8.57 -1.29
N ILE A 176 12.87 9.10 -1.58
CA ILE A 176 12.69 10.31 -2.37
C ILE A 176 12.14 11.38 -1.43
N ASN A 177 12.89 12.43 -1.21
CA ASN A 177 12.44 13.57 -0.41
C ASN A 177 11.99 14.70 -1.33
N ILE A 178 10.73 15.12 -1.14
CA ILE A 178 10.12 16.23 -1.87
C ILE A 178 10.01 17.44 -0.93
N ASN A 179 10.50 18.58 -1.40
CA ASN A 179 10.34 19.85 -0.71
C ASN A 179 9.89 20.91 -1.72
N THR A 180 8.82 21.66 -1.39
CA THR A 180 8.26 22.72 -2.25
C THR A 180 8.11 22.35 -3.73
N GLY A 181 7.64 21.12 -4.00
CA GLY A 181 7.40 20.60 -5.36
C GLY A 181 8.65 20.09 -6.09
N SER A 182 9.84 20.14 -5.46
CA SER A 182 11.09 19.67 -6.05
C SER A 182 11.65 18.44 -5.31
N ILE A 183 12.30 17.53 -6.02
CA ILE A 183 13.05 16.44 -5.42
C ILE A 183 14.37 16.99 -4.92
N VAL A 184 14.60 16.95 -3.61
CA VAL A 184 15.84 17.41 -2.96
C VAL A 184 16.79 16.27 -2.60
N PHE A 185 16.27 15.03 -2.59
CA PHE A 185 17.02 13.84 -2.26
C PHE A 185 16.38 12.62 -2.94
N ASP A 186 17.19 11.76 -3.56
CA ASP A 186 16.74 10.50 -4.18
C ASP A 186 17.88 9.49 -4.08
N GLU A 187 17.89 8.70 -3.02
CA GLU A 187 18.93 7.70 -2.77
C GLU A 187 18.35 6.41 -2.19
N ARG A 188 19.10 5.33 -2.34
CA ARG A 188 18.79 4.07 -1.66
C ARG A 188 19.61 3.98 -0.38
N ILE A 189 18.92 3.79 0.74
CA ILE A 189 19.55 3.56 2.04
C ILE A 189 19.25 2.14 2.53
N LEU A 190 20.21 1.56 3.25
CA LEU A 190 20.01 0.29 3.97
C LEU A 190 19.24 0.57 5.25
N GLY A 191 18.19 -0.19 5.49
CA GLY A 191 17.46 -0.19 6.75
C GLY A 191 18.31 -0.78 7.88
N ILE A 192 17.92 -0.51 9.13
CA ILE A 192 18.56 -1.12 10.31
C ILE A 192 18.37 -2.64 10.26
N ASP A 193 17.22 -3.10 9.82
CA ASP A 193 16.88 -4.50 9.62
C ASP A 193 17.78 -5.21 8.60
N GLU A 194 18.19 -4.53 7.52
CA GLU A 194 19.12 -5.08 6.52
C GLU A 194 20.59 -5.09 7.00
N ARG A 195 20.94 -4.29 8.01
CA ARG A 195 22.30 -4.21 8.59
C ARG A 195 22.57 -5.26 9.64
N MET A 196 21.52 -5.90 10.16
CA MET A 196 21.61 -6.97 11.14
C MET A 196 20.95 -8.25 10.59
N PRO A 197 21.59 -8.96 9.64
CA PRO A 197 21.14 -10.29 9.26
C PRO A 197 21.40 -11.22 10.44
N GLY A 198 20.36 -11.56 11.20
CA GLY A 198 20.44 -12.47 12.36
C GLY A 198 19.64 -12.11 13.58
N ALA A 199 18.96 -10.95 13.63
CA ALA A 199 18.15 -10.56 14.79
C ALA A 199 16.85 -11.36 14.99
N TYR A 200 16.53 -12.27 14.06
CA TYR A 200 15.41 -13.24 14.14
C TYR A 200 15.88 -14.69 13.91
N GLY A 201 17.12 -14.99 14.24
CA GLY A 201 17.64 -16.35 14.31
C GLY A 201 17.42 -16.90 15.70
N GLY A 202 16.61 -17.97 15.83
CA GLY A 202 16.19 -18.59 17.07
C GLY A 202 17.33 -18.88 18.03
N GLN A 203 17.03 -18.78 19.30
CA GLN A 203 17.73 -19.49 20.35
C GLN A 203 17.57 -20.99 20.09
N ASP A 204 18.55 -21.60 19.46
CA ASP A 204 18.79 -23.02 19.61
C ASP A 204 19.39 -23.23 21.02
N GLU A 205 18.52 -23.45 21.98
CA GLU A 205 18.85 -24.21 23.19
C GLU A 205 19.00 -25.68 22.77
N SER A 206 20.20 -26.10 22.52
CA SER A 206 20.52 -27.52 22.67
C SER A 206 22.01 -27.70 22.83
N SER A 207 22.30 -28.23 23.96
CA SER A 207 23.43 -29.04 24.38
C SER A 207 24.32 -28.42 25.46
N GLU A 208 24.06 -28.88 26.64
CA GLU A 208 25.15 -29.48 27.43
C GLU A 208 24.60 -30.55 28.36
N LEU A 209 25.01 -31.73 28.08
CA LEU A 209 25.36 -32.75 29.02
C LEU A 209 26.82 -33.04 28.87
#